data_f48f170ebc37f5d8b515e69571de87d8
#
_entry.id   f48f170ebc37f5d8b515e69571de87d8
#
_cell.length_a   1.000
_cell.length_b   1.000
_cell.length_c   1.000
_cell.angle_alpha   90.00
_cell.angle_beta   90.00
_cell.angle_gamma   90.00
#
_symmetry.space_group_name_H-M   'P 1'
#
loop_
_entity.id
_entity.type
_entity.pdbx_description
1 polymer ?
#
loop_
_entity_poly.entity_id
_entity_poly.type
_entity_poly.pdbx_seq_one_letter_code
_entity_poly.pdbx_strand_id
1 'polypeptide(L)'
;WAGRLGLFSDFSELAGFDRPPAIDRGLAFVPALSGLACPHWDRSAGAMWLGMDAGTRREDLCQALLEGVVLRSAEVIQAMDGYLKVTDRLSIDGGLARSPYFAQFLADSLQRRIVTQRFDELTAFGCAALAARGLGYELAEPRNTRTEFQPRVDAGTARRWQVRFSEAVARTRGWR
;
A
#
# COMPACT_ATOMS: atom_id res chain seq x y z
N TRP A 1 4.29 14.26 -3.57
CA TRP A 1 3.03 14.96 -3.68
C TRP A 1 2.45 15.30 -2.30
N ALA A 2 2.20 14.32 -1.43
CA ALA A 2 1.62 14.53 -0.09
C ALA A 2 2.48 15.45 0.80
N GLY A 3 3.81 15.30 0.78
CA GLY A 3 4.72 16.21 1.47
C GLY A 3 4.65 17.64 0.95
N ARG A 4 4.49 17.85 -0.38
CA ARG A 4 4.28 19.18 -0.96
C ARG A 4 2.95 19.83 -0.53
N LEU A 5 1.96 19.03 -0.14
CA LEU A 5 0.70 19.51 0.44
C LEU A 5 0.80 19.74 1.96
N GLY A 6 1.96 19.52 2.57
CA GLY A 6 2.14 19.67 4.01
C GLY A 6 1.44 18.60 4.85
N LEU A 7 1.08 17.46 4.25
CA LEU A 7 0.42 16.36 4.98
C LEU A 7 1.36 15.70 5.97
N PHE A 8 2.65 15.62 5.65
CA PHE A 8 3.72 15.20 6.57
C PHE A 8 5.02 15.86 6.15
N SER A 9 5.91 16.06 7.11
CA SER A 9 7.25 16.63 6.89
C SER A 9 8.31 15.54 6.85
N ASP A 10 8.13 14.48 7.65
CA ASP A 10 9.06 13.36 7.76
C ASP A 10 8.31 12.02 7.74
N PHE A 11 8.95 11.00 7.20
CA PHE A 11 8.37 9.65 7.13
C PHE A 11 8.13 9.01 8.50
N SER A 12 8.80 9.46 9.56
CA SER A 12 8.55 8.98 10.94
C SER A 12 7.13 9.29 11.41
N GLU A 13 6.50 10.37 10.91
CA GLU A 13 5.10 10.70 11.18
C GLU A 13 4.12 9.63 10.66
N LEU A 14 4.59 8.78 9.73
CA LEU A 14 3.80 7.71 9.12
C LEU A 14 4.07 6.33 9.75
N ALA A 15 4.83 6.27 10.84
CA ALA A 15 5.21 5.01 11.48
C ALA A 15 4.04 4.32 12.21
N GLY A 16 3.08 5.11 12.71
CA GLY A 16 1.89 4.63 13.39
C GLY A 16 0.89 5.76 13.63
N PHE A 17 -0.33 5.39 13.99
CA PHE A 17 -1.43 6.32 14.29
C PHE A 17 -2.12 5.91 15.59
N ASP A 18 -2.63 6.89 16.33
CA ASP A 18 -3.28 6.74 17.63
C ASP A 18 -4.78 6.36 17.55
N ARG A 19 -5.32 6.33 16.34
CA ARG A 19 -6.74 6.06 16.06
C ARG A 19 -6.92 4.76 15.30
N PRO A 20 -8.12 4.13 15.37
CA PRO A 20 -8.48 3.01 14.51
C PRO A 20 -8.28 3.35 13.03
N PRO A 21 -8.21 2.35 12.13
CA PRO A 21 -8.08 2.59 10.70
C PRO A 21 -9.05 3.66 10.19
N ALA A 22 -8.58 4.53 9.32
CA ALA A 22 -9.39 5.62 8.75
C ALA A 22 -10.60 5.07 7.99
N ILE A 23 -10.42 3.95 7.30
CA ILE A 23 -11.49 3.26 6.57
C ILE A 23 -12.62 2.80 7.50
N ASP A 24 -12.32 2.37 8.73
CA ASP A 24 -13.33 1.98 9.72
C ASP A 24 -14.13 3.20 10.21
N ARG A 25 -13.48 4.35 10.27
CA ARG A 25 -14.11 5.63 10.67
C ARG A 25 -14.84 6.32 9.52
N GLY A 26 -14.84 5.74 8.33
CA GLY A 26 -15.53 6.27 7.17
C GLY A 26 -14.70 7.18 6.27
N LEU A 27 -13.44 7.39 6.60
CA LEU A 27 -12.54 8.21 5.82
C LEU A 27 -11.72 7.32 4.89
N ALA A 28 -11.75 7.60 3.59
CA ALA A 28 -10.99 6.88 2.58
C ALA A 28 -10.27 7.85 1.64
N PHE A 29 -9.11 7.44 1.15
CA PHE A 29 -8.40 8.12 0.06
C PHE A 29 -8.23 7.18 -1.12
N VAL A 30 -8.68 7.62 -2.29
CA VAL A 30 -8.45 6.90 -3.55
C VAL A 30 -7.29 7.57 -4.29
N PRO A 31 -6.13 6.90 -4.46
CA PRO A 31 -4.91 7.49 -5.02
C PRO A 31 -4.92 7.51 -6.56
N ALA A 32 -5.99 7.99 -7.20
CA ALA A 32 -6.13 8.09 -8.65
C ALA A 32 -5.50 9.38 -9.21
N LEU A 33 -4.24 9.71 -8.83
CA LEU A 33 -3.55 10.94 -9.24
C LEU A 33 -3.38 11.07 -10.75
N SER A 34 -3.25 9.96 -11.46
CA SER A 34 -3.14 9.86 -12.91
C SER A 34 -4.17 8.87 -13.48
N GLY A 35 -5.34 8.78 -12.86
CA GLY A 35 -6.33 7.77 -13.15
C GLY A 35 -6.11 6.48 -12.35
N LEU A 36 -6.89 5.47 -12.68
CA LEU A 36 -6.84 4.12 -12.10
C LEU A 36 -6.28 3.14 -13.14
N ALA A 37 -5.20 2.45 -12.80
CA ALA A 37 -4.68 1.34 -13.58
C ALA A 37 -5.45 0.03 -13.27
N CYS A 38 -4.81 -1.14 -13.43
CA CYS A 38 -5.39 -2.46 -13.10
C CYS A 38 -6.10 -2.46 -11.73
N PRO A 39 -7.28 -3.06 -11.60
CA PRO A 39 -8.09 -3.72 -12.64
C PRO A 39 -9.05 -2.78 -13.39
N HIS A 40 -9.11 -1.50 -13.04
CA HIS A 40 -10.15 -0.57 -13.51
C HIS A 40 -9.88 0.03 -14.90
N TRP A 41 -8.60 0.31 -15.23
CA TRP A 41 -8.15 0.92 -16.49
C TRP A 41 -8.89 2.21 -16.86
N ASP A 42 -9.19 3.06 -15.85
CA ASP A 42 -9.95 4.29 -15.99
C ASP A 42 -9.02 5.51 -15.85
N ARG A 43 -8.72 6.17 -16.98
CA ARG A 43 -7.91 7.40 -17.01
C ARG A 43 -8.68 8.64 -16.55
N SER A 44 -10.01 8.57 -16.57
CA SER A 44 -10.87 9.69 -16.17
C SER A 44 -11.11 9.76 -14.67
N ALA A 45 -10.69 8.74 -13.89
CA ALA A 45 -10.78 8.76 -12.45
C ALA A 45 -9.89 9.85 -11.83
N GLY A 46 -10.37 10.50 -10.77
CA GLY A 46 -9.64 11.50 -10.01
C GLY A 46 -9.28 11.05 -8.60
N ALA A 47 -8.11 11.45 -8.07
CA ALA A 47 -7.79 11.21 -6.67
C ALA A 47 -8.77 11.96 -5.77
N MET A 48 -9.21 11.31 -4.67
CA MET A 48 -10.27 11.87 -3.85
C MET A 48 -10.18 11.38 -2.40
N TRP A 49 -10.39 12.30 -1.44
CA TRP A 49 -10.75 11.94 -0.07
C TRP A 49 -12.27 11.93 0.06
N LEU A 50 -12.79 10.90 0.69
CA LEU A 50 -14.22 10.73 0.97
C LEU A 50 -14.42 10.52 2.47
N GLY A 51 -15.55 11.04 2.98
CA GLY A 51 -15.93 10.86 4.38
C GLY A 51 -15.23 11.79 5.37
N MET A 52 -14.72 12.93 4.91
CA MET A 52 -14.23 14.00 5.80
C MET A 52 -15.38 14.61 6.58
N ASP A 53 -15.11 14.95 7.84
CA ASP A 53 -15.99 15.70 8.73
C ASP A 53 -15.25 16.86 9.41
N ALA A 54 -15.95 17.63 10.24
CA ALA A 54 -15.37 18.78 10.95
C ALA A 54 -14.28 18.38 11.98
N GLY A 55 -14.21 17.12 12.38
CA GLY A 55 -13.21 16.57 13.29
C GLY A 55 -12.03 15.92 12.59
N THR A 56 -12.00 15.92 11.26
CA THR A 56 -10.92 15.30 10.47
C THR A 56 -9.64 16.11 10.63
N ARG A 57 -8.59 15.46 11.11
CA ARG A 57 -7.26 16.04 11.33
C ARG A 57 -6.31 15.70 10.18
N ARG A 58 -5.19 16.43 10.09
CA ARG A 58 -4.10 16.16 9.14
C ARG A 58 -3.60 14.73 9.22
N GLU A 59 -3.44 14.20 10.44
CA GLU A 59 -2.99 12.83 10.70
C GLU A 59 -3.99 11.80 10.16
N ASP A 60 -5.29 12.07 10.22
CA ASP A 60 -6.34 11.22 9.66
C ASP A 60 -6.24 11.15 8.13
N LEU A 61 -5.91 12.27 7.47
CA LEU A 61 -5.67 12.31 6.02
C LEU A 61 -4.41 11.52 5.64
N CYS A 62 -3.34 11.61 6.44
CA CYS A 62 -2.13 10.82 6.24
C CYS A 62 -2.42 9.32 6.39
N GLN A 63 -3.16 8.94 7.43
CA GLN A 63 -3.56 7.55 7.67
C GLN A 63 -4.38 7.02 6.49
N ALA A 64 -5.43 7.75 6.07
CA ALA A 64 -6.25 7.38 4.92
C ALA A 64 -5.44 7.27 3.62
N LEU A 65 -4.42 8.11 3.44
CA LEU A 65 -3.53 8.06 2.29
C LEU A 65 -2.77 6.73 2.24
N LEU A 66 -2.14 6.32 3.35
CA LEU A 66 -1.43 5.03 3.42
C LEU A 66 -2.38 3.86 3.20
N GLU A 67 -3.54 3.88 3.86
CA GLU A 67 -4.56 2.85 3.72
C GLU A 67 -5.09 2.77 2.28
N GLY A 68 -5.28 3.91 1.62
CA GLY A 68 -5.70 3.98 0.22
C GLY A 68 -4.69 3.33 -0.73
N VAL A 69 -3.39 3.55 -0.51
CA VAL A 69 -2.34 2.88 -1.30
C VAL A 69 -2.35 1.38 -1.06
N VAL A 70 -2.50 0.95 0.21
CA VAL A 70 -2.60 -0.47 0.57
C VAL A 70 -3.81 -1.13 -0.09
N LEU A 71 -4.99 -0.54 0.05
CA LEU A 71 -6.23 -1.12 -0.48
C LEU A 71 -6.23 -1.17 -2.01
N ARG A 72 -5.59 -0.18 -2.68
CA ARG A 72 -5.33 -0.26 -4.12
C ARG A 72 -4.39 -1.41 -4.48
N SER A 73 -3.33 -1.62 -3.70
CA SER A 73 -2.43 -2.76 -3.90
C SER A 73 -3.16 -4.09 -3.69
N ALA A 74 -4.06 -4.15 -2.71
CA ALA A 74 -4.89 -5.33 -2.46
C ALA A 74 -5.81 -5.65 -3.65
N GLU A 75 -6.45 -4.66 -4.26
CA GLU A 75 -7.25 -4.85 -5.48
C GLU A 75 -6.43 -5.44 -6.64
N VAL A 76 -5.20 -4.95 -6.84
CA VAL A 76 -4.31 -5.48 -7.87
C VAL A 76 -3.95 -6.95 -7.60
N ILE A 77 -3.56 -7.26 -6.36
CA ILE A 77 -3.20 -8.63 -5.97
C ILE A 77 -4.37 -9.59 -6.10
N GLN A 78 -5.58 -9.15 -5.72
CA GLN A 78 -6.79 -9.95 -5.90
C GLN A 78 -7.13 -10.19 -7.38
N ALA A 79 -6.94 -9.17 -8.22
CA ALA A 79 -7.10 -9.33 -9.65
C ALA A 79 -6.09 -10.33 -10.24
N MET A 80 -4.85 -10.32 -9.75
CA MET A 80 -3.83 -11.31 -10.13
C MET A 80 -4.20 -12.72 -9.68
N ASP A 81 -4.73 -12.88 -8.46
CA ASP A 81 -5.18 -14.18 -7.93
C ASP A 81 -6.25 -14.85 -8.81
N GLY A 82 -7.02 -14.06 -9.55
CA GLY A 82 -8.00 -14.58 -10.52
C GLY A 82 -7.39 -15.27 -11.74
N TYR A 83 -6.10 -14.99 -12.01
CA TYR A 83 -5.37 -15.57 -13.16
C TYR A 83 -4.25 -16.51 -12.73
N LEU A 84 -3.52 -16.13 -11.70
CA LEU A 84 -2.39 -16.88 -11.16
C LEU A 84 -2.36 -16.72 -9.65
N LYS A 85 -2.43 -17.83 -8.92
CA LYS A 85 -2.40 -17.79 -7.45
C LYS A 85 -1.11 -17.13 -6.96
N VAL A 86 -1.26 -15.98 -6.33
CA VAL A 86 -0.17 -15.26 -5.66
C VAL A 86 0.15 -15.96 -4.34
N THR A 87 1.42 -16.03 -3.99
CA THR A 87 1.88 -16.72 -2.78
C THR A 87 1.32 -16.09 -1.50
N ASP A 88 1.22 -16.88 -0.42
CA ASP A 88 0.75 -16.42 0.89
C ASP A 88 1.78 -15.54 1.62
N ARG A 89 2.99 -15.42 1.08
CA ARG A 89 4.08 -14.59 1.59
C ARG A 89 4.54 -13.62 0.52
N LEU A 90 4.39 -12.33 0.79
CA LEU A 90 4.78 -11.26 -0.13
C LEU A 90 5.93 -10.45 0.45
N SER A 91 6.94 -10.20 -0.35
CA SER A 91 8.02 -9.27 -0.02
C SER A 91 7.71 -7.90 -0.59
N ILE A 92 7.87 -6.86 0.22
CA ILE A 92 7.72 -5.47 -0.20
C ILE A 92 8.98 -4.67 0.09
N ASP A 93 9.21 -3.66 -0.75
CA ASP A 93 10.35 -2.76 -0.67
C ASP A 93 9.92 -1.32 -1.01
N GLY A 94 10.84 -0.37 -0.83
CA GLY A 94 10.64 1.04 -1.12
C GLY A 94 10.28 1.87 0.11
N GLY A 95 10.13 3.18 -0.11
CA GLY A 95 9.96 4.14 0.98
C GLY A 95 8.78 3.87 1.91
N LEU A 96 7.63 3.47 1.38
CA LEU A 96 6.45 3.15 2.20
C LEU A 96 6.60 1.86 3.01
N ALA A 97 7.41 0.91 2.55
CA ALA A 97 7.71 -0.32 3.30
C ALA A 97 8.46 -0.07 4.62
N ARG A 98 9.03 1.14 4.80
CA ARG A 98 9.64 1.57 6.06
C ARG A 98 8.62 1.89 7.15
N SER A 99 7.35 2.15 6.80
CA SER A 99 6.27 2.35 7.77
C SER A 99 5.77 1.01 8.31
N PRO A 100 5.93 0.73 9.61
CA PRO A 100 5.34 -0.48 10.21
C PRO A 100 3.83 -0.51 10.08
N TYR A 101 3.17 0.65 10.16
CA TYR A 101 1.73 0.75 9.95
C TYR A 101 1.33 0.29 8.55
N PHE A 102 2.01 0.78 7.52
CA PHE A 102 1.76 0.40 6.13
C PHE A 102 1.89 -1.11 5.92
N ALA A 103 2.99 -1.69 6.40
CA ALA A 103 3.27 -3.12 6.25
C ALA A 103 2.25 -3.99 7.02
N GLN A 104 1.87 -3.58 8.24
CA GLN A 104 0.86 -4.28 9.02
C GLN A 104 -0.53 -4.18 8.39
N PHE A 105 -0.95 -2.98 7.99
CA PHE A 105 -2.25 -2.78 7.35
C PHE A 105 -2.36 -3.54 6.02
N LEU A 106 -1.23 -3.69 5.28
CA LEU A 106 -1.18 -4.52 4.08
C LEU A 106 -1.35 -6.00 4.41
N ALA A 107 -0.68 -6.50 5.46
CA ALA A 107 -0.85 -7.88 5.92
C ALA A 107 -2.31 -8.16 6.32
N ASP A 108 -2.90 -7.24 7.08
CA ASP A 108 -4.30 -7.31 7.54
C ASP A 108 -5.27 -7.28 6.35
N SER A 109 -5.08 -6.38 5.39
CA SER A 109 -5.97 -6.22 4.23
C SER A 109 -5.91 -7.39 3.26
N LEU A 110 -4.72 -7.98 3.07
CA LEU A 110 -4.51 -9.12 2.18
C LEU A 110 -4.76 -10.47 2.84
N GLN A 111 -4.81 -10.51 4.18
CA GLN A 111 -4.80 -11.76 4.96
C GLN A 111 -3.60 -12.65 4.58
N ARG A 112 -2.43 -12.00 4.38
CA ARG A 112 -1.19 -12.65 3.96
C ARG A 112 -0.01 -12.14 4.77
N ARG A 113 1.03 -12.94 4.80
CA ARG A 113 2.30 -12.59 5.44
C ARG A 113 3.07 -11.60 4.59
N ILE A 114 3.40 -10.44 5.14
CA ILE A 114 4.21 -9.41 4.49
C ILE A 114 5.61 -9.42 5.08
N VAL A 115 6.62 -9.36 4.23
CA VAL A 115 8.03 -9.30 4.61
C VAL A 115 8.62 -8.01 4.08
N THR A 116 9.15 -7.21 4.98
CA THR A 116 9.94 -6.03 4.62
C THR A 116 11.43 -6.36 4.71
N GLN A 117 12.22 -5.75 3.86
CA GLN A 117 13.67 -5.89 3.87
C GLN A 117 14.29 -4.52 4.14
N ARG A 118 15.32 -4.48 5.01
CA ARG A 118 16.13 -3.28 5.22
C ARG A 118 17.31 -3.26 4.26
N PHE A 119 17.00 -3.02 3.00
CA PHE A 119 18.01 -2.82 1.97
C PHE A 119 17.52 -1.69 1.06
N ASP A 120 18.16 -0.54 1.15
CA ASP A 120 17.64 0.71 0.58
C ASP A 120 17.71 0.74 -0.97
N GLU A 121 18.57 -0.09 -1.59
CA GLU A 121 18.85 -0.07 -3.03
C GLU A 121 18.59 -1.43 -3.68
N LEU A 122 17.46 -2.08 -3.34
CA LEU A 122 17.15 -3.43 -3.84
C LEU A 122 17.05 -3.47 -5.37
N THR A 123 16.52 -2.41 -5.99
CA THR A 123 16.44 -2.30 -7.45
C THR A 123 17.82 -2.23 -8.09
N ALA A 124 18.73 -1.42 -7.55
CA ALA A 124 20.10 -1.33 -8.05
C ALA A 124 20.85 -2.66 -7.87
N PHE A 125 20.66 -3.32 -6.72
CA PHE A 125 21.21 -4.64 -6.49
C PHE A 125 20.67 -5.67 -7.49
N GLY A 126 19.37 -5.67 -7.77
CA GLY A 126 18.74 -6.55 -8.75
C GLY A 126 19.33 -6.35 -10.16
N CYS A 127 19.53 -5.11 -10.58
CA CYS A 127 20.18 -4.80 -11.86
C CYS A 127 21.62 -5.31 -11.88
N ALA A 128 22.39 -5.09 -10.83
CA ALA A 128 23.76 -5.57 -10.72
C ALA A 128 23.85 -7.11 -10.72
N ALA A 129 22.94 -7.79 -10.03
CA ALA A 129 22.87 -9.24 -9.99
C ALA A 129 22.53 -9.84 -11.37
N LEU A 130 21.60 -9.23 -12.12
CA LEU A 130 21.27 -9.64 -13.47
C LEU A 130 22.46 -9.43 -14.43
N ALA A 131 23.16 -8.30 -14.33
CA ALA A 131 24.35 -8.02 -15.14
C ALA A 131 25.49 -9.01 -14.84
N ALA A 132 25.75 -9.27 -13.55
CA ALA A 132 26.77 -10.23 -13.13
C ALA A 132 26.44 -11.64 -13.66
N ARG A 133 25.19 -12.07 -13.55
CA ARG A 133 24.73 -13.37 -14.06
C ARG A 133 24.91 -13.48 -15.57
N GLY A 134 24.67 -12.39 -16.33
CA GLY A 134 24.92 -12.34 -17.77
C GLY A 134 26.40 -12.52 -18.13
N LEU A 135 27.32 -12.22 -17.21
CA LEU A 135 28.78 -12.42 -17.35
C LEU A 135 29.26 -13.72 -16.69
N GLY A 136 28.37 -14.58 -16.21
CA GLY A 136 28.72 -15.83 -15.55
C GLY A 136 29.12 -15.75 -14.09
N TYR A 137 28.85 -14.59 -13.42
CA TYR A 137 29.09 -14.38 -11.98
C TYR A 137 27.81 -14.47 -11.16
N GLU A 138 27.92 -14.96 -9.94
CA GLU A 138 26.84 -14.84 -8.94
C GLU A 138 27.22 -13.81 -7.88
N LEU A 139 26.33 -12.82 -7.67
CA LEU A 139 26.48 -11.91 -6.55
C LEU A 139 25.86 -12.54 -5.30
N ALA A 140 26.60 -12.52 -4.20
CA ALA A 140 26.06 -12.94 -2.91
C ALA A 140 24.87 -12.04 -2.52
N GLU A 141 23.79 -12.65 -2.01
CA GLU A 141 22.68 -11.86 -1.46
C GLU A 141 23.18 -10.96 -0.32
N PRO A 142 22.75 -9.68 -0.29
CA PRO A 142 23.12 -8.79 0.80
C PRO A 142 22.59 -9.33 2.12
N ARG A 143 23.42 -9.24 3.18
CA ARG A 143 22.95 -9.53 4.55
C ARG A 143 21.87 -8.54 4.90
N ASN A 144 20.65 -9.04 5.10
CA ASN A 144 19.47 -8.22 5.23
C ASN A 144 18.67 -8.58 6.49
N THR A 145 18.25 -7.57 7.25
CA THR A 145 17.30 -7.77 8.34
C THR A 145 15.90 -7.79 7.76
N ARG A 146 15.23 -8.92 7.91
CA ARG A 146 13.84 -9.11 7.48
C ARG A 146 12.91 -8.91 8.67
N THR A 147 11.83 -8.15 8.47
CA THR A 147 10.74 -8.05 9.44
C THR A 147 9.50 -8.66 8.82
N GLU A 148 8.81 -9.51 9.57
CA GLU A 148 7.58 -10.16 9.11
C GLU A 148 6.37 -9.59 9.84
N PHE A 149 5.31 -9.34 9.07
CA PHE A 149 4.00 -8.90 9.53
C PHE A 149 2.98 -9.96 9.17
N GLN A 150 2.26 -10.45 10.17
CA GLN A 150 1.17 -11.40 9.99
C GLN A 150 -0.17 -10.69 10.19
N PRO A 151 -1.27 -11.16 9.56
CA PRO A 151 -2.60 -10.62 9.81
C PRO A 151 -2.95 -10.61 11.29
N ARG A 152 -3.48 -9.49 11.79
CA ARG A 152 -3.93 -9.29 13.18
C ARG A 152 -5.43 -9.12 13.28
N VAL A 153 -6.12 -8.87 12.14
CA VAL A 153 -7.56 -8.80 12.06
C VAL A 153 -8.12 -10.04 11.37
N ASP A 154 -9.39 -10.31 11.61
CA ASP A 154 -10.08 -11.42 10.95
C ASP A 154 -10.40 -11.08 9.46
N ALA A 155 -10.62 -12.13 8.66
CA ALA A 155 -10.91 -12.00 7.24
C ALA A 155 -12.22 -11.22 6.96
N GLY A 156 -13.17 -11.23 7.88
CA GLY A 156 -14.39 -10.45 7.77
C GLY A 156 -14.12 -8.95 7.84
N THR A 157 -13.24 -8.52 8.75
CA THR A 157 -12.79 -7.13 8.86
C THR A 157 -12.06 -6.68 7.60
N ALA A 158 -11.09 -7.47 7.11
CA ALA A 158 -10.37 -7.19 5.88
C ALA A 158 -11.33 -7.03 4.69
N ARG A 159 -12.32 -7.92 4.58
CA ARG A 159 -13.33 -7.85 3.53
C ARG A 159 -14.20 -6.59 3.62
N ARG A 160 -14.60 -6.17 4.82
CA ARG A 160 -15.35 -4.90 5.00
C ARG A 160 -14.56 -3.69 4.49
N TRP A 161 -13.26 -3.64 4.78
CA TRP A 161 -12.38 -2.58 4.28
C TRP A 161 -12.33 -2.56 2.75
N GLN A 162 -12.15 -3.72 2.14
CA GLN A 162 -12.11 -3.85 0.68
C GLN A 162 -13.42 -3.44 0.02
N VAL A 163 -14.56 -3.88 0.55
CA VAL A 163 -15.89 -3.50 0.05
C VAL A 163 -16.08 -1.98 0.13
N ARG A 164 -15.78 -1.38 1.29
CA ARG A 164 -15.91 0.06 1.48
C ARG A 164 -14.97 0.85 0.58
N PHE A 165 -13.77 0.37 0.38
CA PHE A 165 -12.82 1.00 -0.54
C PHE A 165 -13.27 0.89 -2.00
N SER A 166 -13.82 -0.24 -2.42
CA SER A 166 -14.40 -0.41 -3.76
C SER A 166 -15.55 0.57 -4.01
N GLU A 167 -16.39 0.83 -3.01
CA GLU A 167 -17.42 1.89 -3.08
C GLU A 167 -16.80 3.28 -3.24
N ALA A 168 -15.69 3.57 -2.55
CA ALA A 168 -14.97 4.82 -2.70
C ALA A 168 -14.37 4.96 -4.10
N VAL A 169 -13.75 3.91 -4.63
CA VAL A 169 -13.23 3.85 -6.00
C VAL A 169 -14.33 4.12 -7.03
N ALA A 170 -15.50 3.51 -6.86
CA ALA A 170 -16.63 3.71 -7.77
C ALA A 170 -17.04 5.20 -7.87
N ARG A 171 -16.91 5.98 -6.79
CA ARG A 171 -17.24 7.42 -6.76
C ARG A 171 -16.21 8.30 -7.46
N THR A 172 -15.00 7.79 -7.70
CA THR A 172 -13.92 8.56 -8.37
C THR A 172 -13.90 8.36 -9.88
N ARG A 173 -14.62 7.37 -10.39
CA ARG A 173 -14.64 7.03 -11.81
C ARG A 173 -15.38 8.08 -12.62
N GLY A 174 -14.89 8.35 -13.83
CA GLY A 174 -15.49 9.34 -14.71
C GLY A 174 -15.47 10.77 -14.16
N TRP A 175 -14.57 11.10 -13.24
CA TRP A 175 -14.49 12.41 -12.59
C TRP A 175 -13.89 13.51 -13.50
N ARG A 176 -13.04 13.15 -14.45
CA ARG A 176 -12.36 14.04 -15.40
C ARG A 176 -12.87 13.89 -16.81
#